data_1208de5580a5746a188296ea1b69c8da
#
_entry.id   1208de5580a5746a188296ea1b69c8da
#
_cell.length_a   1.000
_cell.length_b   1.000
_cell.length_c   1.000
_cell.angle_alpha   90.00
_cell.angle_beta   90.00
_cell.angle_gamma   90.00
#
_symmetry.space_group_name_H-M   'P 1'
#
loop_
_entity.id
_entity.type
_entity.pdbx_description
1 polymer ?
#
loop_
_entity_poly.entity_id
_entity_poly.type
_entity_poly.pdbx_seq_one_letter_code
_entity_poly.pdbx_strand_id
1 'polypeptide(L)'
;FFINIKELLQVRENHIDKISGSDMAILPKIDNAFLLVNDNLISDFGPMENCPTIPNAEIIDFTGKVVLPTWVDSHTHIVYAGNRIQEFVDRINGLSYEEIANRGGGILNSAKNLNETSEDDIYEQSKLRLEEVMQQGTGAVEIKSGYGLTVEGELKMLRVIKRLKENYPIAIKATFLGAHAFPLEYKENHSAYIDLIINEMLPKIASENLADYIDAFLETGYFSVDETIKIMEAGRKYDLEAKI
;
A
#
# COMPACT_ATOMS: atom_id res chain seq x y z
N PHE A 1 5.31 4.90 28.44
CA PHE A 1 4.81 3.84 29.29
C PHE A 1 3.29 4.01 29.44
N PHE A 2 2.52 3.09 28.93
CA PHE A 2 1.06 3.13 28.94
C PHE A 2 0.55 2.25 30.08
N ILE A 3 -0.31 2.80 30.92
CA ILE A 3 -0.87 2.12 32.10
C ILE A 3 -2.40 2.14 32.08
N ASN A 4 -3.03 1.30 32.89
CA ASN A 4 -4.48 1.20 33.07
C ASN A 4 -5.23 0.94 31.74
N ILE A 5 -4.59 0.21 30.81
CA ILE A 5 -5.22 -0.18 29.54
C ILE A 5 -6.39 -1.12 29.87
N LYS A 6 -7.61 -0.76 29.47
CA LYS A 6 -8.80 -1.58 29.73
C LYS A 6 -8.66 -2.98 29.15
N GLU A 7 -8.26 -3.07 27.88
CA GLU A 7 -7.98 -4.33 27.19
C GLU A 7 -6.80 -4.12 26.24
N LEU A 8 -5.75 -4.93 26.38
CA LEU A 8 -4.64 -5.03 25.44
C LEU A 8 -4.88 -6.27 24.57
N LEU A 9 -5.16 -6.05 23.28
CA LEU A 9 -5.59 -7.10 22.35
C LEU A 9 -4.42 -7.68 21.55
N GLN A 10 -4.63 -8.89 20.99
CA GLN A 10 -3.68 -9.63 20.15
C GLN A 10 -2.37 -9.98 20.86
N VAL A 11 -2.45 -10.19 22.16
CA VAL A 11 -1.30 -10.58 22.97
C VAL A 11 -1.07 -12.09 22.84
N ARG A 12 0.10 -12.48 22.34
CA ARG A 12 0.46 -13.87 22.13
C ARG A 12 1.84 -14.14 22.74
N GLU A 13 1.95 -15.25 23.48
CA GLU A 13 3.21 -15.66 24.09
C GLU A 13 4.21 -16.20 23.05
N ASN A 14 3.70 -16.83 22.00
CA ASN A 14 4.50 -17.42 20.95
C ASN A 14 4.28 -16.71 19.62
N HIS A 15 5.34 -16.60 18.82
CA HIS A 15 5.23 -16.13 17.45
C HIS A 15 4.38 -17.08 16.61
N ILE A 16 3.41 -16.53 15.90
CA ILE A 16 2.53 -17.26 14.97
C ILE A 16 2.60 -16.54 13.62
N ASP A 17 3.14 -17.22 12.62
CA ASP A 17 3.30 -16.66 11.27
C ASP A 17 1.96 -16.43 10.57
N LYS A 18 0.99 -17.32 10.81
CA LYS A 18 -0.30 -17.29 10.12
C LYS A 18 -1.42 -17.84 11.00
N ILE A 19 -2.54 -17.11 11.02
CA ILE A 19 -3.81 -17.54 11.60
C ILE A 19 -4.83 -17.67 10.48
N SER A 20 -5.61 -18.73 10.45
CA SER A 20 -6.59 -18.98 9.41
C SER A 20 -7.85 -19.69 9.94
N GLY A 21 -8.95 -19.59 9.18
CA GLY A 21 -10.21 -20.25 9.50
C GLY A 21 -10.84 -19.73 10.79
N SER A 22 -11.40 -20.63 11.60
CA SER A 22 -12.08 -20.30 12.86
C SER A 22 -11.20 -19.59 13.89
N ASP A 23 -9.89 -19.86 13.86
CA ASP A 23 -8.94 -19.27 14.82
C ASP A 23 -8.79 -17.75 14.64
N MET A 24 -9.16 -17.20 13.49
CA MET A 24 -9.21 -15.75 13.24
C MET A 24 -10.23 -15.02 14.12
N ALA A 25 -11.24 -15.72 14.63
CA ALA A 25 -12.22 -15.16 15.58
C ALA A 25 -11.70 -15.07 17.01
N ILE A 26 -10.53 -15.64 17.31
CA ILE A 26 -9.95 -15.65 18.65
C ILE A 26 -9.02 -14.45 18.80
N LEU A 27 -9.42 -13.51 19.68
CA LEU A 27 -8.63 -12.34 20.04
C LEU A 27 -8.06 -12.51 21.45
N PRO A 28 -6.84 -13.01 21.60
CA PRO A 28 -6.22 -13.10 22.92
C PRO A 28 -6.00 -11.70 23.49
N LYS A 29 -6.28 -11.50 24.77
CA LYS A 29 -6.20 -10.21 25.43
C LYS A 29 -5.71 -10.31 26.87
N ILE A 30 -5.23 -9.18 27.38
CA ILE A 30 -5.00 -8.95 28.81
C ILE A 30 -5.93 -7.82 29.24
N ASP A 31 -6.76 -8.06 30.26
CA ASP A 31 -7.60 -7.05 30.90
C ASP A 31 -6.76 -6.28 31.93
N ASN A 32 -7.02 -4.98 32.09
CA ASN A 32 -6.31 -4.09 33.00
C ASN A 32 -4.79 -4.22 32.84
N ALA A 33 -4.27 -3.80 31.70
CA ALA A 33 -2.91 -4.06 31.26
C ALA A 33 -2.01 -2.81 31.31
N PHE A 34 -0.70 -3.05 31.25
CA PHE A 34 0.32 -2.07 30.91
C PHE A 34 1.03 -2.43 29.59
N LEU A 35 1.61 -1.44 28.95
CA LEU A 35 2.48 -1.59 27.78
C LEU A 35 3.67 -0.66 27.90
N LEU A 36 4.87 -1.21 27.95
CA LEU A 36 6.12 -0.47 27.97
C LEU A 36 6.74 -0.41 26.59
N VAL A 37 7.02 0.79 26.12
CA VAL A 37 7.72 1.05 24.86
C VAL A 37 9.04 1.74 25.18
N ASN A 38 10.14 1.24 24.63
CA ASN A 38 11.46 1.82 24.71
C ASN A 38 12.11 1.82 23.33
N ASP A 39 12.66 2.96 22.90
CA ASP A 39 13.29 3.14 21.59
C ASP A 39 12.41 2.63 20.40
N ASN A 40 11.11 2.96 20.44
CA ASN A 40 10.09 2.56 19.47
C ASN A 40 9.80 1.05 19.39
N LEU A 41 10.27 0.27 20.36
CA LEU A 41 9.99 -1.15 20.48
C LEU A 41 9.15 -1.45 21.73
N ILE A 42 8.25 -2.42 21.63
CA ILE A 42 7.56 -2.99 22.79
C ILE A 42 8.61 -3.76 23.58
N SER A 43 8.93 -3.28 24.80
CA SER A 43 9.93 -3.91 25.66
C SER A 43 9.31 -4.78 26.73
N ASP A 44 8.09 -4.49 27.17
CA ASP A 44 7.35 -5.29 28.13
C ASP A 44 5.85 -5.00 28.08
N PHE A 45 5.03 -5.95 28.50
CA PHE A 45 3.59 -5.79 28.67
C PHE A 45 3.04 -6.87 29.61
N GLY A 46 1.92 -6.59 30.25
CA GLY A 46 1.29 -7.55 31.15
C GLY A 46 0.10 -6.95 31.92
N PRO A 47 -0.47 -7.72 32.86
CA PRO A 47 -1.50 -7.20 33.74
C PRO A 47 -0.91 -6.15 34.71
N MET A 48 -1.72 -5.14 35.06
CA MET A 48 -1.30 -4.02 35.94
C MET A 48 -0.75 -4.48 37.30
N GLU A 49 -1.17 -5.65 37.81
CA GLU A 49 -0.65 -6.20 39.06
C GLU A 49 0.85 -6.54 38.99
N ASN A 50 1.37 -6.78 37.79
CA ASN A 50 2.79 -7.03 37.53
C ASN A 50 3.52 -5.81 36.96
N CYS A 51 2.87 -4.64 36.95
CA CYS A 51 3.40 -3.43 36.36
C CYS A 51 4.71 -2.97 37.07
N PRO A 52 5.85 -2.89 36.35
CA PRO A 52 7.11 -2.47 36.96
C PRO A 52 7.11 -0.97 37.29
N THR A 53 7.89 -0.61 38.30
CA THR A 53 8.19 0.80 38.54
C THR A 53 9.44 1.21 37.76
N ILE A 54 9.27 2.14 36.80
CA ILE A 54 10.38 2.61 35.97
C ILE A 54 10.66 4.08 36.29
N PRO A 55 11.80 4.40 36.91
CA PRO A 55 12.18 5.77 37.21
C PRO A 55 12.29 6.60 35.91
N ASN A 56 11.72 7.82 35.95
CA ASN A 56 11.75 8.80 34.85
C ASN A 56 11.04 8.39 33.56
N ALA A 57 10.23 7.33 33.56
CA ALA A 57 9.39 7.00 32.42
C ALA A 57 8.28 8.05 32.23
N GLU A 58 8.03 8.47 31.00
CA GLU A 58 6.83 9.20 30.66
C GLU A 58 5.63 8.24 30.79
N ILE A 59 4.68 8.58 31.65
CA ILE A 59 3.51 7.74 31.93
C ILE A 59 2.29 8.34 31.27
N ILE A 60 1.59 7.52 30.50
CA ILE A 60 0.35 7.86 29.80
C ILE A 60 -0.76 6.95 30.33
N ASP A 61 -1.79 7.53 30.94
CA ASP A 61 -2.93 6.79 31.48
C ASP A 61 -3.95 6.49 30.38
N PHE A 62 -4.21 5.20 30.17
CA PHE A 62 -5.17 4.70 29.19
C PHE A 62 -6.43 4.12 29.83
N THR A 63 -6.82 4.61 31.01
CA THR A 63 -8.06 4.20 31.68
C THR A 63 -9.24 4.23 30.72
N GLY A 64 -9.94 3.11 30.61
CA GLY A 64 -11.12 2.92 29.75
C GLY A 64 -10.82 2.70 28.25
N LYS A 65 -9.56 2.80 27.83
CA LYS A 65 -9.15 2.62 26.41
C LYS A 65 -8.75 1.18 26.11
N VAL A 66 -9.00 0.77 24.88
CA VAL A 66 -8.53 -0.49 24.30
C VAL A 66 -7.32 -0.22 23.43
N VAL A 67 -6.30 -1.05 23.54
CA VAL A 67 -5.09 -0.99 22.72
C VAL A 67 -4.98 -2.25 21.86
N LEU A 68 -4.71 -2.07 20.59
CA LEU A 68 -4.56 -3.15 19.60
C LEU A 68 -3.43 -2.79 18.63
N PRO A 69 -2.85 -3.78 17.91
CA PRO A 69 -1.93 -3.51 16.81
C PRO A 69 -2.58 -2.63 15.75
N THR A 70 -1.77 -1.84 15.06
CA THR A 70 -2.23 -1.03 13.93
C THR A 70 -2.72 -1.91 12.76
N TRP A 71 -3.56 -1.33 11.90
CA TRP A 71 -3.98 -1.99 10.67
C TRP A 71 -2.80 -2.11 9.69
N VAL A 72 -2.80 -3.20 8.94
CA VAL A 72 -1.91 -3.42 7.80
C VAL A 72 -2.77 -3.46 6.54
N ASP A 73 -2.64 -2.46 5.67
CA ASP A 73 -3.34 -2.42 4.40
C ASP A 73 -2.41 -2.90 3.29
N SER A 74 -2.66 -4.10 2.80
CA SER A 74 -1.80 -4.83 1.86
C SER A 74 -2.10 -4.55 0.38
N HIS A 75 -2.99 -3.60 0.05
CA HIS A 75 -3.31 -3.27 -1.33
C HIS A 75 -3.92 -1.87 -1.44
N THR A 76 -3.11 -0.87 -1.74
CA THR A 76 -3.60 0.49 -1.95
C THR A 76 -3.05 1.14 -3.22
N HIS A 77 -3.77 2.17 -3.69
CA HIS A 77 -3.39 3.04 -4.79
C HIS A 77 -3.50 4.50 -4.35
N ILE A 78 -2.88 4.89 -3.24
CA ILE A 78 -2.99 6.26 -2.71
C ILE A 78 -2.16 7.28 -3.48
N VAL A 79 -1.21 6.83 -4.33
CA VAL A 79 -0.42 7.70 -5.21
C VAL A 79 -1.11 7.79 -6.57
N TYR A 80 -1.84 8.87 -6.79
CA TYR A 80 -2.50 9.19 -8.05
C TYR A 80 -2.75 10.70 -8.18
N ALA A 81 -2.96 11.19 -9.41
CA ALA A 81 -3.30 12.58 -9.69
C ALA A 81 -4.80 12.75 -9.93
N GLY A 82 -5.38 13.82 -9.36
CA GLY A 82 -6.80 14.13 -9.50
C GLY A 82 -7.72 13.17 -8.72
N ASN A 83 -8.94 12.99 -9.23
CA ASN A 83 -9.92 12.04 -8.69
C ASN A 83 -10.90 11.60 -9.79
N ARG A 84 -11.72 10.61 -9.48
CA ARG A 84 -12.73 10.05 -10.39
C ARG A 84 -14.16 10.30 -9.91
N ILE A 85 -14.39 11.37 -9.16
CA ILE A 85 -15.70 11.71 -8.58
C ILE A 85 -16.76 11.84 -9.68
N GLN A 86 -16.44 12.49 -10.82
CA GLN A 86 -17.38 12.64 -11.91
C GLN A 86 -17.79 11.30 -12.53
N GLU A 87 -16.86 10.36 -12.68
CA GLU A 87 -17.18 9.01 -13.16
C GLU A 87 -18.11 8.26 -12.19
N PHE A 88 -17.92 8.48 -10.88
CA PHE A 88 -18.81 7.92 -9.86
C PHE A 88 -20.23 8.52 -9.97
N VAL A 89 -20.33 9.84 -10.15
CA VAL A 89 -21.62 10.52 -10.40
C VAL A 89 -22.29 10.00 -11.67
N ASP A 90 -21.51 9.82 -12.74
CA ASP A 90 -22.00 9.28 -14.00
C ASP A 90 -22.56 7.85 -13.85
N ARG A 91 -21.91 7.01 -13.04
CA ARG A 91 -22.40 5.68 -12.67
C ARG A 91 -23.72 5.72 -11.90
N ILE A 92 -23.84 6.62 -10.91
CA ILE A 92 -25.09 6.81 -10.17
C ILE A 92 -26.21 7.24 -11.10
N ASN A 93 -25.91 8.04 -12.13
CA ASN A 93 -26.84 8.49 -13.16
C ASN A 93 -27.16 7.40 -14.20
N GLY A 94 -26.61 6.18 -14.04
CA GLY A 94 -26.95 5.01 -14.86
C GLY A 94 -26.08 4.82 -16.10
N LEU A 95 -24.99 5.58 -16.26
CA LEU A 95 -24.07 5.36 -17.38
C LEU A 95 -23.32 4.03 -17.21
N SER A 96 -23.18 3.30 -18.31
CA SER A 96 -22.36 2.11 -18.38
C SER A 96 -20.87 2.44 -18.29
N TYR A 97 -20.06 1.44 -17.96
CA TYR A 97 -18.60 1.59 -17.96
C TYR A 97 -18.06 2.02 -19.34
N GLU A 98 -18.66 1.47 -20.41
CA GLU A 98 -18.28 1.79 -21.78
C GLU A 98 -18.59 3.26 -22.15
N GLU A 99 -19.77 3.76 -21.74
CA GLU A 99 -20.13 5.17 -21.96
C GLU A 99 -19.22 6.13 -21.20
N ILE A 100 -18.83 5.77 -19.97
CA ILE A 100 -17.87 6.56 -19.17
C ILE A 100 -16.48 6.55 -19.83
N ALA A 101 -16.03 5.37 -20.30
CA ALA A 101 -14.75 5.26 -21.00
C ALA A 101 -14.74 6.08 -22.30
N ASN A 102 -15.82 6.05 -23.08
CA ASN A 102 -15.97 6.83 -24.31
C ASN A 102 -16.02 8.35 -24.07
N ARG A 103 -16.38 8.79 -22.86
CA ARG A 103 -16.28 10.20 -22.42
C ARG A 103 -14.88 10.59 -21.92
N GLY A 104 -13.90 9.70 -22.04
CA GLY A 104 -12.54 9.91 -21.59
C GLY A 104 -12.29 9.56 -20.13
N GLY A 105 -13.17 8.77 -19.51
CA GLY A 105 -12.97 8.22 -18.16
C GLY A 105 -12.11 6.95 -18.14
N GLY A 106 -11.99 6.35 -16.96
CA GLY A 106 -11.25 5.11 -16.75
C GLY A 106 -9.77 5.29 -16.48
N ILE A 107 -9.03 4.17 -16.50
CA ILE A 107 -7.60 4.14 -16.15
C ILE A 107 -6.75 5.01 -17.09
N LEU A 108 -7.11 5.10 -18.36
CA LEU A 108 -6.36 5.90 -19.34
C LEU A 108 -6.44 7.40 -19.04
N ASN A 109 -7.59 7.88 -18.55
CA ASN A 109 -7.72 9.26 -18.07
C ASN A 109 -6.88 9.51 -16.81
N SER A 110 -6.88 8.53 -15.89
CA SER A 110 -6.01 8.61 -14.71
C SER A 110 -4.53 8.68 -15.10
N ALA A 111 -4.12 7.87 -16.10
CA ALA A 111 -2.77 7.86 -16.60
C ALA A 111 -2.40 9.21 -17.27
N LYS A 112 -3.28 9.76 -18.09
CA LYS A 112 -3.07 11.09 -18.68
C LYS A 112 -2.86 12.15 -17.59
N ASN A 113 -3.78 12.24 -16.62
CA ASN A 113 -3.70 13.21 -15.53
C ASN A 113 -2.39 13.04 -14.73
N LEU A 114 -1.99 11.80 -14.44
CA LEU A 114 -0.76 11.52 -13.72
C LEU A 114 0.47 11.97 -14.52
N ASN A 115 0.52 11.70 -15.82
CA ASN A 115 1.66 12.08 -16.65
C ASN A 115 1.77 13.61 -16.80
N GLU A 116 0.65 14.35 -16.83
CA GLU A 116 0.59 15.80 -16.92
C GLU A 116 0.85 16.51 -15.58
N THR A 117 0.70 15.83 -14.44
CA THR A 117 0.91 16.40 -13.10
C THR A 117 2.38 16.28 -12.68
N SER A 118 2.90 17.31 -12.02
CA SER A 118 4.27 17.29 -11.50
C SER A 118 4.45 16.25 -10.38
N GLU A 119 5.67 15.78 -10.20
CA GLU A 119 5.99 14.84 -9.11
C GLU A 119 5.69 15.47 -7.74
N ASP A 120 5.99 16.75 -7.55
CA ASP A 120 5.73 17.45 -6.29
C ASP A 120 4.23 17.59 -6.01
N ASP A 121 3.41 17.90 -7.01
CA ASP A 121 1.96 17.99 -6.84
C ASP A 121 1.35 16.61 -6.50
N ILE A 122 1.84 15.53 -7.13
CA ILE A 122 1.41 14.17 -6.80
C ILE A 122 1.82 13.83 -5.36
N TYR A 123 3.03 14.19 -4.95
CA TYR A 123 3.50 13.98 -3.58
C TYR A 123 2.61 14.70 -2.55
N GLU A 124 2.31 15.99 -2.75
CA GLU A 124 1.46 16.74 -1.83
C GLU A 124 0.03 16.18 -1.73
N GLN A 125 -0.55 15.74 -2.86
CA GLN A 125 -1.85 15.07 -2.86
C GLN A 125 -1.81 13.72 -2.14
N SER A 126 -0.76 12.93 -2.35
CA SER A 126 -0.61 11.59 -1.78
C SER A 126 -0.32 11.63 -0.28
N LYS A 127 0.43 12.63 0.16
CA LYS A 127 0.71 12.91 1.57
C LYS A 127 -0.58 13.08 2.37
N LEU A 128 -1.54 13.87 1.89
CA LEU A 128 -2.82 14.07 2.56
C LEU A 128 -3.60 12.75 2.74
N ARG A 129 -3.59 11.90 1.71
CA ARG A 129 -4.24 10.57 1.76
C ARG A 129 -3.53 9.62 2.73
N LEU A 130 -2.20 9.67 2.78
CA LEU A 130 -1.41 8.88 3.72
C LEU A 130 -1.70 9.31 5.16
N GLU A 131 -1.73 10.61 5.43
CA GLU A 131 -2.06 11.17 6.75
C GLU A 131 -3.47 10.75 7.19
N GLU A 132 -4.45 10.73 6.28
CA GLU A 132 -5.81 10.29 6.57
C GLU A 132 -5.85 8.81 6.99
N VAL A 133 -5.21 7.90 6.26
CA VAL A 133 -5.20 6.48 6.64
C VAL A 133 -4.42 6.22 7.93
N MET A 134 -3.36 6.98 8.20
CA MET A 134 -2.63 6.93 9.47
C MET A 134 -3.53 7.37 10.65
N GLN A 135 -4.33 8.43 10.47
CA GLN A 135 -5.27 8.89 11.49
C GLN A 135 -6.37 7.85 11.80
N GLN A 136 -6.67 6.98 10.83
CA GLN A 136 -7.61 5.86 11.01
C GLN A 136 -6.96 4.62 11.63
N GLY A 137 -5.68 4.68 12.00
CA GLY A 137 -4.97 3.62 12.70
C GLY A 137 -4.18 2.66 11.80
N THR A 138 -3.94 3.00 10.54
CA THR A 138 -3.07 2.22 9.65
C THR A 138 -1.59 2.48 10.00
N GLY A 139 -0.87 1.42 10.34
CA GLY A 139 0.56 1.48 10.70
C GLY A 139 1.49 0.84 9.67
N ALA A 140 0.92 0.14 8.68
CA ALA A 140 1.66 -0.39 7.54
C ALA A 140 0.79 -0.37 6.29
N VAL A 141 1.37 -0.02 5.15
CA VAL A 141 0.63 0.11 3.89
C VAL A 141 1.47 -0.36 2.71
N GLU A 142 0.86 -1.12 1.81
CA GLU A 142 1.41 -1.35 0.48
C GLU A 142 0.83 -0.32 -0.48
N ILE A 143 1.71 0.36 -1.22
CA ILE A 143 1.32 1.35 -2.23
C ILE A 143 1.79 0.85 -3.60
N LYS A 144 0.83 0.67 -4.52
CA LYS A 144 1.09 0.22 -5.88
C LYS A 144 1.19 1.42 -6.84
N SER A 145 2.09 1.34 -7.81
CA SER A 145 2.05 2.16 -9.02
C SER A 145 0.94 1.68 -9.97
N GLY A 146 1.06 1.92 -11.26
CA GLY A 146 0.13 1.37 -12.27
C GLY A 146 -0.84 2.36 -12.86
N TYR A 147 -0.72 3.65 -12.54
CA TYR A 147 -1.44 4.72 -13.22
C TYR A 147 -0.55 5.58 -14.11
N GLY A 148 0.74 5.26 -14.21
CA GLY A 148 1.67 5.93 -15.12
C GLY A 148 1.52 5.42 -16.54
N LEU A 149 1.52 4.10 -16.71
CA LEU A 149 1.45 3.36 -17.98
C LEU A 149 2.53 3.78 -19.01
N THR A 150 3.50 4.56 -18.57
CA THR A 150 4.69 4.99 -19.32
C THR A 150 5.91 4.83 -18.42
N VAL A 151 7.11 4.79 -19.01
CA VAL A 151 8.34 4.68 -18.20
C VAL A 151 8.42 5.81 -17.17
N GLU A 152 8.29 7.05 -17.60
CA GLU A 152 8.42 8.21 -16.71
C GLU A 152 7.25 8.33 -15.73
N GLY A 153 6.03 7.95 -16.14
CA GLY A 153 4.87 7.96 -15.25
C GLY A 153 4.98 6.95 -14.11
N GLU A 154 5.42 5.72 -14.40
CA GLU A 154 5.62 4.68 -13.38
C GLU A 154 6.76 5.04 -12.42
N LEU A 155 7.90 5.52 -12.96
CA LEU A 155 9.02 5.99 -12.14
C LEU A 155 8.61 7.16 -11.23
N LYS A 156 7.86 8.13 -11.75
CA LYS A 156 7.31 9.25 -10.99
C LYS A 156 6.48 8.77 -9.81
N MET A 157 5.55 7.83 -10.02
CA MET A 157 4.75 7.25 -8.93
C MET A 157 5.63 6.60 -7.87
N LEU A 158 6.56 5.76 -8.28
CA LEU A 158 7.44 5.03 -7.37
C LEU A 158 8.39 5.98 -6.61
N ARG A 159 8.88 7.05 -7.23
CA ARG A 159 9.67 8.10 -6.54
C ARG A 159 8.83 8.83 -5.49
N VAL A 160 7.55 9.10 -5.78
CA VAL A 160 6.62 9.66 -4.78
C VAL A 160 6.43 8.69 -3.61
N ILE A 161 6.25 7.38 -3.87
CA ILE A 161 6.15 6.36 -2.82
C ILE A 161 7.42 6.35 -1.95
N LYS A 162 8.59 6.40 -2.56
CA LYS A 162 9.88 6.47 -1.86
C LYS A 162 9.97 7.70 -0.96
N ARG A 163 9.59 8.87 -1.46
CA ARG A 163 9.55 10.12 -0.67
C ARG A 163 8.60 10.01 0.52
N LEU A 164 7.43 9.39 0.35
CA LEU A 164 6.50 9.12 1.46
C LEU A 164 7.14 8.20 2.51
N LYS A 165 7.77 7.11 2.09
CA LYS A 165 8.47 6.15 2.95
C LYS A 165 9.61 6.82 3.78
N GLU A 166 10.30 7.79 3.21
CA GLU A 166 11.41 8.52 3.86
C GLU A 166 10.92 9.59 4.85
N ASN A 167 9.71 10.12 4.67
CA ASN A 167 9.22 11.28 5.41
C ASN A 167 8.12 10.97 6.45
N TYR A 168 7.59 9.75 6.47
CA TYR A 168 6.50 9.38 7.39
C TYR A 168 6.83 8.18 8.26
N PRO A 169 6.42 8.19 9.54
CA PRO A 169 6.69 7.12 10.49
C PRO A 169 5.69 5.96 10.34
N ILE A 170 5.47 5.50 9.11
CA ILE A 170 4.61 4.37 8.77
C ILE A 170 5.41 3.39 7.90
N ALA A 171 5.22 2.09 8.10
CA ALA A 171 5.86 1.09 7.25
C ALA A 171 5.21 1.10 5.85
N ILE A 172 6.00 1.41 4.82
CA ILE A 172 5.54 1.44 3.43
C ILE A 172 6.28 0.39 2.62
N LYS A 173 5.51 -0.42 1.88
CA LYS A 173 5.99 -1.32 0.84
C LYS A 173 5.58 -0.79 -0.52
N ALA A 174 6.52 -0.68 -1.44
CA ALA A 174 6.28 -0.20 -2.80
C ALA A 174 6.12 -1.38 -3.76
N THR A 175 5.05 -1.38 -4.55
CA THR A 175 4.80 -2.40 -5.57
C THR A 175 4.77 -1.76 -6.95
N PHE A 176 5.63 -2.24 -7.84
CA PHE A 176 5.57 -1.88 -9.24
C PHE A 176 4.46 -2.65 -9.95
N LEU A 177 3.48 -1.92 -10.47
CA LEU A 177 2.33 -2.47 -11.22
C LEU A 177 2.25 -1.84 -12.62
N GLY A 178 3.34 -1.80 -13.36
CA GLY A 178 3.33 -1.35 -14.76
C GLY A 178 2.39 -2.19 -15.65
N ALA A 179 2.20 -3.45 -15.27
CA ALA A 179 1.24 -4.36 -15.91
C ALA A 179 -0.19 -4.21 -15.35
N HIS A 180 -0.70 -2.99 -15.22
CA HIS A 180 -2.05 -2.71 -14.73
C HIS A 180 -3.09 -2.62 -15.87
N ALA A 181 -2.72 -2.01 -16.99
CA ALA A 181 -3.52 -1.95 -18.20
C ALA A 181 -2.60 -1.70 -19.41
N PHE A 182 -3.12 -1.94 -20.61
CA PHE A 182 -2.40 -1.57 -21.84
C PHE A 182 -2.70 -0.12 -22.22
N PRO A 183 -1.67 0.72 -22.45
CA PRO A 183 -1.84 2.01 -23.11
C PRO A 183 -2.47 1.85 -24.50
N LEU A 184 -3.15 2.89 -25.00
CA LEU A 184 -3.85 2.82 -26.29
C LEU A 184 -2.94 2.44 -27.45
N GLU A 185 -1.72 2.94 -27.46
CA GLU A 185 -0.72 2.66 -28.50
C GLU A 185 -0.23 1.20 -28.50
N TYR A 186 -0.42 0.46 -27.41
CA TYR A 186 -0.03 -0.95 -27.28
C TYR A 186 -1.20 -1.92 -27.28
N LYS A 187 -2.44 -1.44 -27.47
CA LYS A 187 -3.65 -2.27 -27.41
C LYS A 187 -3.63 -3.44 -28.40
N GLU A 188 -3.05 -3.24 -29.58
CA GLU A 188 -2.91 -4.26 -30.61
C GLU A 188 -1.51 -4.91 -30.63
N ASN A 189 -0.64 -4.51 -29.70
CA ASN A 189 0.74 -5.02 -29.63
C ASN A 189 1.20 -5.16 -28.17
N HIS A 190 0.59 -6.11 -27.46
CA HIS A 190 0.89 -6.41 -26.05
C HIS A 190 2.38 -6.72 -25.82
N SER A 191 3.01 -7.46 -26.76
CA SER A 191 4.43 -7.84 -26.62
C SER A 191 5.34 -6.63 -26.54
N ALA A 192 5.08 -5.57 -27.30
CA ALA A 192 5.90 -4.36 -27.26
C ALA A 192 5.78 -3.62 -25.91
N TYR A 193 4.59 -3.62 -25.29
CA TYR A 193 4.42 -3.04 -23.94
C TYR A 193 5.12 -3.88 -22.87
N ILE A 194 5.02 -5.20 -22.96
CA ILE A 194 5.73 -6.11 -22.06
C ILE A 194 7.25 -5.94 -22.21
N ASP A 195 7.74 -5.80 -23.42
CA ASP A 195 9.16 -5.51 -23.67
C ASP A 195 9.58 -4.15 -23.10
N LEU A 196 8.72 -3.13 -23.15
CA LEU A 196 8.93 -1.84 -22.48
C LEU A 196 9.03 -1.99 -20.95
N ILE A 197 8.11 -2.75 -20.34
CA ILE A 197 8.16 -3.06 -18.91
C ILE A 197 9.49 -3.72 -18.54
N ILE A 198 9.86 -4.77 -19.28
CA ILE A 198 11.01 -5.62 -18.94
C ILE A 198 12.34 -4.91 -19.21
N ASN A 199 12.47 -4.25 -20.36
CA ASN A 199 13.76 -3.74 -20.83
C ASN A 199 14.02 -2.27 -20.51
N GLU A 200 12.96 -1.50 -20.18
CA GLU A 200 13.09 -0.07 -19.90
C GLU A 200 12.68 0.28 -18.46
N MET A 201 11.50 -0.18 -18.00
CA MET A 201 11.01 0.18 -16.66
C MET A 201 11.79 -0.54 -15.56
N LEU A 202 11.87 -1.88 -15.60
CA LEU A 202 12.50 -2.68 -14.55
C LEU A 202 13.97 -2.31 -14.30
N PRO A 203 14.83 -2.13 -15.31
CA PRO A 203 16.22 -1.70 -15.06
C PRO A 203 16.32 -0.36 -14.34
N LYS A 204 15.47 0.62 -14.70
CA LYS A 204 15.46 1.94 -14.07
C LYS A 204 14.94 1.87 -12.64
N ILE A 205 13.85 1.12 -12.40
CA ILE A 205 13.28 0.89 -11.05
C ILE A 205 14.33 0.27 -10.14
N ALA A 206 15.04 -0.73 -10.61
CA ALA A 206 16.10 -1.40 -9.86
C ALA A 206 17.29 -0.46 -9.59
N SER A 207 17.71 0.31 -10.60
CA SER A 207 18.86 1.23 -10.44
C SER A 207 18.62 2.33 -9.39
N GLU A 208 17.35 2.75 -9.19
CA GLU A 208 16.95 3.74 -8.20
C GLU A 208 16.44 3.12 -6.89
N ASN A 209 16.35 1.78 -6.81
CA ASN A 209 15.80 1.02 -5.68
C ASN A 209 14.41 1.53 -5.27
N LEU A 210 13.44 1.45 -6.20
CA LEU A 210 12.14 2.07 -6.06
C LEU A 210 11.02 1.13 -5.63
N ALA A 211 11.17 -0.19 -5.77
CA ALA A 211 10.10 -1.14 -5.47
C ALA A 211 10.60 -2.32 -4.64
N ASP A 212 9.73 -2.84 -3.78
CA ASP A 212 9.90 -4.07 -3.00
C ASP A 212 9.28 -5.28 -3.76
N TYR A 213 8.19 -5.03 -4.52
CA TYR A 213 7.39 -6.06 -5.19
C TYR A 213 7.11 -5.69 -6.65
N ILE A 214 6.74 -6.73 -7.43
CA ILE A 214 6.18 -6.59 -8.78
C ILE A 214 4.82 -7.28 -8.82
N ASP A 215 3.85 -6.66 -9.51
CA ASP A 215 2.48 -7.16 -9.63
C ASP A 215 1.98 -7.03 -11.08
N ALA A 216 0.93 -7.77 -11.42
CA ALA A 216 0.26 -7.68 -12.72
C ALA A 216 -1.25 -7.90 -12.56
N PHE A 217 -2.04 -7.19 -13.35
CA PHE A 217 -3.48 -7.37 -13.42
C PHE A 217 -3.80 -8.53 -14.38
N LEU A 218 -3.72 -9.75 -13.82
CA LEU A 218 -4.06 -11.00 -14.51
C LEU A 218 -5.58 -11.16 -14.57
N GLU A 219 -6.21 -10.75 -15.66
CA GLU A 219 -7.66 -10.80 -15.85
C GLU A 219 -8.01 -10.88 -17.34
N THR A 220 -9.19 -11.43 -17.66
CA THR A 220 -9.71 -11.49 -19.03
C THR A 220 -9.77 -10.09 -19.66
N GLY A 221 -9.14 -9.93 -20.82
CA GLY A 221 -9.04 -8.63 -21.52
C GLY A 221 -7.89 -7.72 -21.05
N TYR A 222 -7.09 -8.19 -20.10
CA TYR A 222 -5.84 -7.57 -19.63
C TYR A 222 -4.68 -8.51 -19.86
N PHE A 223 -3.83 -8.75 -18.87
CA PHE A 223 -2.65 -9.61 -19.03
C PHE A 223 -3.02 -11.09 -18.91
N SER A 224 -2.54 -11.91 -19.84
CA SER A 224 -2.67 -13.37 -19.81
C SER A 224 -1.71 -14.00 -18.80
N VAL A 225 -1.89 -15.30 -18.53
CA VAL A 225 -1.01 -16.08 -17.65
C VAL A 225 0.42 -16.06 -18.14
N ASP A 226 0.65 -16.32 -19.44
CA ASP A 226 2.00 -16.38 -20.03
C ASP A 226 2.71 -15.02 -19.99
N GLU A 227 1.99 -13.93 -20.26
CA GLU A 227 2.50 -12.57 -20.16
C GLU A 227 2.86 -12.21 -18.71
N THR A 228 1.99 -12.58 -17.77
CA THR A 228 2.24 -12.37 -16.34
C THR A 228 3.47 -13.12 -15.86
N ILE A 229 3.62 -14.40 -16.21
CA ILE A 229 4.80 -15.20 -15.87
C ILE A 229 6.07 -14.53 -16.40
N LYS A 230 6.09 -14.10 -17.69
CA LYS A 230 7.23 -13.42 -18.31
C LYS A 230 7.63 -12.16 -17.53
N ILE A 231 6.65 -11.35 -17.09
CA ILE A 231 6.89 -10.13 -16.32
C ILE A 231 7.43 -10.45 -14.92
N MET A 232 6.83 -11.43 -14.22
CA MET A 232 7.27 -11.84 -12.88
C MET A 232 8.68 -12.43 -12.87
N GLU A 233 9.00 -13.27 -13.87
CA GLU A 233 10.36 -13.81 -14.04
C GLU A 233 11.40 -12.72 -14.32
N ALA A 234 11.01 -11.68 -15.06
CA ALA A 234 11.88 -10.53 -15.28
C ALA A 234 12.09 -9.72 -14.00
N GLY A 235 11.06 -9.51 -13.20
CA GLY A 235 11.15 -8.80 -11.91
C GLY A 235 12.06 -9.51 -10.91
N ARG A 236 12.02 -10.85 -10.86
CA ARG A 236 12.89 -11.65 -9.99
C ARG A 236 14.38 -11.45 -10.24
N LYS A 237 14.78 -11.09 -11.47
CA LYS A 237 16.18 -10.78 -11.80
C LYS A 237 16.69 -9.51 -11.11
N TYR A 238 15.78 -8.72 -10.58
CA TYR A 238 16.03 -7.47 -9.85
C TYR A 238 15.58 -7.55 -8.38
N ASP A 239 15.48 -8.80 -7.85
CA ASP A 239 15.08 -9.08 -6.46
C ASP A 239 13.69 -8.54 -6.08
N LEU A 240 12.79 -8.36 -7.04
CA LEU A 240 11.39 -8.02 -6.79
C LEU A 240 10.59 -9.29 -6.54
N GLU A 241 9.94 -9.38 -5.38
CA GLU A 241 9.03 -10.48 -5.08
C GLU A 241 7.71 -10.32 -5.84
N ALA A 242 7.20 -11.43 -6.40
CA ALA A 242 5.97 -11.43 -7.19
C ALA A 242 4.73 -11.40 -6.30
N LYS A 243 3.75 -10.58 -6.68
CA LYS A 243 2.37 -10.56 -6.18
C LYS A 243 1.40 -10.73 -7.36
N ILE A 244 0.17 -11.18 -7.09
CA ILE A 244 -0.93 -11.29 -8.06
C ILE A 244 -2.24 -11.06 -7.31
#